data_62f92bd2249eb52bba805aaf0b1e7f53
#
_entry.id   62f92bd2249eb52bba805aaf0b1e7f53
#
_cell.length_a   1.000
_cell.length_b   1.000
_cell.length_c   1.000
_cell.angle_alpha   90.00
_cell.angle_beta   90.00
_cell.angle_gamma   90.00
#
_symmetry.space_group_name_H-M   'P 1'
#
loop_
_entity.id
_entity.type
_entity.pdbx_description
1 polymer ?
#
loop_
_entity_poly.entity_id
_entity_poly.type
_entity_poly.pdbx_seq_one_letter_code
_entity_poly.pdbx_strand_id
1 'polypeptide(L)'
;ALANVEDIEGLETNLTKIDSLLIHGQWDVIKSINFIKFNRFGEIQSSFETFFISLQTLQAYWNGSIITGKKQLIQNEIKTISNLNLNLVEQEREVKKDLKLAEDEYKTNLNLFFDNVIALAELQKIESKYISKKLLYKQLQSNILNNNNNQFSTTKQLVDINDNIEQEKLNFMKQLNILKNDISNWKHQFILSASDNGKISFAGSIEEYQAVAKGQDLFYVMPENIYYLGEVYLDQY
;
A
#
# COMPACT_ATOMS: atom_id res chain seq x y z
N ALA A 1 -21.82 1.39 28.09
CA ALA A 1 -21.69 2.74 28.58
C ALA A 1 -21.74 3.69 27.38
N LEU A 2 -22.49 4.76 27.45
CA LEU A 2 -22.56 5.78 26.39
C LEU A 2 -21.16 6.44 26.21
N ALA A 3 -20.83 6.76 24.96
CA ALA A 3 -19.61 7.50 24.65
C ALA A 3 -19.69 8.91 25.24
N ASN A 4 -18.54 9.46 25.67
CA ASN A 4 -18.46 10.83 26.12
C ASN A 4 -18.36 11.77 24.91
N VAL A 5 -19.18 12.82 24.87
CA VAL A 5 -19.21 13.81 23.77
C VAL A 5 -17.84 14.47 23.57
N GLU A 6 -17.16 14.89 24.64
CA GLU A 6 -15.84 15.54 24.58
C GLU A 6 -14.77 14.60 23.97
N ASP A 7 -14.81 13.30 24.30
CA ASP A 7 -13.88 12.33 23.74
C ASP A 7 -14.13 12.12 22.24
N ILE A 8 -15.39 12.15 21.80
CA ILE A 8 -15.78 12.04 20.38
C ILE A 8 -15.35 13.27 19.58
N GLU A 9 -15.53 14.48 20.11
CA GLU A 9 -15.08 15.71 19.45
C GLU A 9 -13.55 15.78 19.32
N GLY A 10 -12.83 15.35 20.37
CA GLY A 10 -11.38 15.22 20.33
C GLY A 10 -10.89 14.21 19.28
N LEU A 11 -11.59 13.08 19.18
CA LEU A 11 -11.32 12.06 18.16
C LEU A 11 -11.56 12.62 16.75
N GLU A 12 -12.70 13.27 16.52
CA GLU A 12 -13.09 13.85 15.23
C GLU A 12 -12.06 14.90 14.74
N THR A 13 -11.57 15.74 15.64
CA THR A 13 -10.49 16.70 15.34
C THR A 13 -9.22 16.02 14.86
N ASN A 14 -8.84 14.90 15.48
CA ASN A 14 -7.69 14.11 15.05
C ASN A 14 -7.91 13.43 13.71
N LEU A 15 -9.12 12.90 13.45
CA LEU A 15 -9.47 12.28 12.16
C LEU A 15 -9.48 13.31 11.04
N THR A 16 -9.98 14.53 11.28
CA THR A 16 -9.94 15.63 10.31
C THR A 16 -8.50 16.02 9.94
N LYS A 17 -7.59 16.01 10.91
CA LYS A 17 -6.16 16.19 10.67
C LYS A 17 -5.60 15.10 9.74
N ILE A 18 -5.95 13.85 9.98
CA ILE A 18 -5.53 12.73 9.14
C ILE A 18 -6.06 12.88 7.72
N ASP A 19 -7.33 13.24 7.54
CA ASP A 19 -7.90 13.50 6.22
C ASP A 19 -7.12 14.58 5.46
N SER A 20 -6.80 15.69 6.13
CA SER A 20 -5.99 16.75 5.54
C SER A 20 -4.62 16.24 5.09
N LEU A 21 -3.97 15.42 5.90
CA LEU A 21 -2.68 14.81 5.57
C LEU A 21 -2.77 13.84 4.38
N LEU A 22 -3.86 13.06 4.32
CA LEU A 22 -4.13 12.14 3.19
C LEU A 22 -4.36 12.90 1.88
N ILE A 23 -5.17 13.97 1.90
CA ILE A 23 -5.44 14.81 0.73
C ILE A 23 -4.14 15.41 0.17
N HIS A 24 -3.23 15.81 1.04
CA HIS A 24 -1.92 16.37 0.65
C HIS A 24 -0.84 15.31 0.42
N GLY A 25 -1.17 14.02 0.49
CA GLY A 25 -0.22 12.92 0.29
C GLY A 25 0.90 12.84 1.35
N GLN A 26 0.70 13.44 2.53
CA GLN A 26 1.71 13.52 3.60
C GLN A 26 1.74 12.25 4.45
N TRP A 27 1.97 11.11 3.81
CA TRP A 27 2.04 9.82 4.48
C TRP A 27 3.15 9.74 5.55
N ASP A 28 4.24 10.49 5.37
CA ASP A 28 5.35 10.50 6.33
C ASP A 28 4.97 11.07 7.68
N VAL A 29 4.01 12.02 7.72
CA VAL A 29 3.47 12.56 8.96
C VAL A 29 2.53 11.56 9.62
N ILE A 30 1.72 10.83 8.83
CA ILE A 30 0.80 9.80 9.34
C ILE A 30 1.56 8.69 10.06
N LYS A 31 2.77 8.34 9.60
CA LYS A 31 3.65 7.36 10.25
C LYS A 31 4.00 7.71 11.71
N SER A 32 4.06 8.98 12.04
CA SER A 32 4.47 9.48 13.35
C SER A 32 3.30 9.89 14.26
N ILE A 33 2.05 9.75 13.76
CA ILE A 33 0.88 10.08 14.56
C ILE A 33 0.75 9.09 15.71
N ASN A 34 0.74 9.64 16.92
CA ASN A 34 0.51 8.86 18.13
C ASN A 34 -0.91 9.19 18.64
N PHE A 35 -1.82 8.23 18.53
CA PHE A 35 -3.11 8.35 19.20
C PHE A 35 -2.91 8.07 20.68
N ILE A 36 -3.22 9.05 21.53
CA ILE A 36 -3.36 8.82 22.96
C ILE A 36 -4.49 7.79 23.10
N LYS A 37 -4.25 6.76 23.89
CA LYS A 37 -5.19 5.68 24.12
C LYS A 37 -6.44 6.25 24.83
N PHE A 38 -7.42 6.67 24.05
CA PHE A 38 -8.73 7.06 24.56
C PHE A 38 -9.47 5.79 25.02
N ASN A 39 -9.93 5.79 26.24
CA ASN A 39 -10.37 4.54 26.88
C ASN A 39 -11.90 4.33 26.90
N ARG A 40 -12.73 5.26 26.36
CA ARG A 40 -14.19 5.19 26.54
C ARG A 40 -14.99 5.77 25.37
N PHE A 41 -14.99 5.07 24.26
CA PHE A 41 -15.81 5.47 23.11
C PHE A 41 -17.17 4.77 23.05
N GLY A 42 -17.58 4.05 24.11
CA GLY A 42 -18.90 3.40 24.17
C GLY A 42 -19.20 2.56 22.94
N GLU A 43 -20.24 2.91 22.22
CA GLU A 43 -20.70 2.17 21.02
C GLU A 43 -19.70 2.24 19.87
N ILE A 44 -18.84 3.25 19.81
CA ILE A 44 -17.86 3.46 18.74
C ILE A 44 -16.53 2.73 19.04
N GLN A 45 -16.38 2.15 20.25
CA GLN A 45 -15.14 1.54 20.70
C GLN A 45 -14.60 0.49 19.71
N SER A 46 -15.46 -0.37 19.17
CA SER A 46 -15.06 -1.44 18.24
C SER A 46 -14.49 -0.89 16.93
N SER A 47 -15.14 0.13 16.36
CA SER A 47 -14.69 0.79 15.13
C SER A 47 -13.38 1.53 15.35
N PHE A 48 -13.23 2.18 16.52
CA PHE A 48 -11.99 2.84 16.90
C PHE A 48 -10.83 1.85 17.04
N GLU A 49 -11.04 0.72 17.72
CA GLU A 49 -10.02 -0.32 17.89
C GLU A 49 -9.58 -0.90 16.54
N THR A 50 -10.52 -1.17 15.64
CA THR A 50 -10.22 -1.67 14.30
C THR A 50 -9.41 -0.66 13.49
N PHE A 51 -9.80 0.61 13.54
CA PHE A 51 -9.04 1.71 12.94
C PHE A 51 -7.63 1.82 13.54
N PHE A 52 -7.52 1.79 14.86
CA PHE A 52 -6.25 1.91 15.56
C PHE A 52 -5.29 0.77 15.23
N ILE A 53 -5.79 -0.47 15.16
CA ILE A 53 -5.02 -1.63 14.72
C ILE A 53 -4.54 -1.44 13.28
N SER A 54 -5.41 -0.94 12.38
CA SER A 54 -5.01 -0.69 10.98
C SER A 54 -3.91 0.36 10.86
N LEU A 55 -3.96 1.42 11.69
CA LEU A 55 -2.91 2.43 11.78
C LEU A 55 -1.59 1.83 12.30
N GLN A 56 -1.63 1.05 13.38
CA GLN A 56 -0.45 0.39 13.93
C GLN A 56 0.18 -0.58 12.93
N THR A 57 -0.65 -1.34 12.21
CA THR A 57 -0.18 -2.25 11.16
C THR A 57 0.51 -1.48 10.04
N LEU A 58 -0.10 -0.41 9.55
CA LEU A 58 0.51 0.46 8.53
C LEU A 58 1.85 1.06 9.02
N GLN A 59 1.89 1.54 10.26
CA GLN A 59 3.12 2.07 10.87
C GLN A 59 4.21 1.01 11.00
N ALA A 60 3.86 -0.21 11.39
CA ALA A 60 4.80 -1.33 11.50
C ALA A 60 5.38 -1.72 10.14
N TYR A 61 4.55 -1.78 9.10
CA TYR A 61 5.01 -2.03 7.73
C TYR A 61 5.93 -0.91 7.21
N TRP A 62 5.66 0.32 7.57
CA TRP A 62 6.38 1.47 7.01
C TRP A 62 7.63 1.85 7.80
N ASN A 63 7.53 1.89 9.14
CA ASN A 63 8.63 2.28 10.03
C ASN A 63 9.45 1.06 10.51
N GLY A 64 8.98 -0.14 10.22
CA GLY A 64 9.64 -1.35 10.65
C GLY A 64 11.04 -1.43 10.05
N SER A 65 12.07 -1.38 10.89
CA SER A 65 13.46 -1.61 10.49
C SER A 65 13.62 -2.92 9.71
N ILE A 66 12.74 -3.88 9.96
CA ILE A 66 12.66 -5.19 9.29
C ILE A 66 12.32 -5.02 7.81
N ILE A 67 11.26 -4.25 7.45
CA ILE A 67 10.86 -4.07 6.05
C ILE A 67 11.88 -3.24 5.29
N THR A 68 12.38 -2.16 5.90
CA THR A 68 13.42 -1.33 5.32
C THR A 68 14.71 -2.13 5.11
N GLY A 69 15.14 -2.91 6.11
CA GLY A 69 16.28 -3.79 6.00
C GLY A 69 16.10 -4.88 4.93
N LYS A 70 14.90 -5.49 4.85
CA LYS A 70 14.57 -6.48 3.81
C LYS A 70 14.64 -5.88 2.42
N LYS A 71 14.08 -4.68 2.19
CA LYS A 71 14.21 -3.98 0.90
C LYS A 71 15.67 -3.74 0.52
N GLN A 72 16.48 -3.26 1.46
CA GLN A 72 17.90 -3.01 1.22
C GLN A 72 18.68 -4.29 0.89
N LEU A 73 18.40 -5.40 1.58
CA LEU A 73 19.00 -6.71 1.27
C LEU A 73 18.62 -7.15 -0.14
N ILE A 74 17.36 -7.10 -0.53
CA ILE A 74 16.89 -7.46 -1.87
C ILE A 74 17.52 -6.56 -2.94
N GLN A 75 17.63 -5.25 -2.71
CA GLN A 75 18.31 -4.33 -3.64
C GLN A 75 19.79 -4.67 -3.82
N ASN A 76 20.49 -5.02 -2.74
CA ASN A 76 21.87 -5.45 -2.81
C ASN A 76 22.02 -6.79 -3.57
N GLU A 77 21.09 -7.72 -3.35
CA GLU A 77 21.04 -8.99 -4.08
C GLU A 77 20.80 -8.76 -5.58
N ILE A 78 19.85 -7.91 -5.98
CA ILE A 78 19.62 -7.53 -7.38
C ILE A 78 20.91 -6.97 -8.01
N LYS A 79 21.63 -6.11 -7.29
CA LYS A 79 22.90 -5.54 -7.76
C LYS A 79 23.96 -6.62 -7.96
N THR A 80 24.07 -7.57 -7.04
CA THR A 80 25.00 -8.69 -7.13
C THR A 80 24.69 -9.60 -8.31
N ILE A 81 23.42 -9.96 -8.51
CA ILE A 81 22.93 -10.75 -9.65
C ILE A 81 23.20 -10.02 -10.97
N SER A 82 22.99 -8.70 -11.02
CA SER A 82 23.29 -7.89 -12.20
C SER A 82 24.79 -7.89 -12.55
N ASN A 83 25.66 -7.75 -11.57
CA ASN A 83 27.09 -7.83 -11.79
C ASN A 83 27.55 -9.22 -12.28
N LEU A 84 26.96 -10.28 -11.71
CA LEU A 84 27.20 -11.64 -12.19
C LEU A 84 26.76 -11.80 -13.65
N ASN A 85 25.62 -11.21 -14.02
CA ASN A 85 25.11 -11.26 -15.39
C ASN A 85 26.08 -10.60 -16.38
N LEU A 86 26.64 -9.44 -16.03
CA LEU A 86 27.65 -8.77 -16.85
C LEU A 86 28.87 -9.65 -17.09
N ASN A 87 29.38 -10.31 -16.05
CA ASN A 87 30.51 -11.22 -16.17
C ASN A 87 30.19 -12.45 -17.04
N LEU A 88 28.99 -13.04 -16.88
CA LEU A 88 28.54 -14.17 -17.67
C LEU A 88 28.41 -13.82 -19.16
N VAL A 89 27.88 -12.63 -19.49
CA VAL A 89 27.76 -12.13 -20.86
C VAL A 89 29.13 -11.88 -21.49
N GLU A 90 30.09 -11.37 -20.71
CA GLU A 90 31.47 -11.22 -21.20
C GLU A 90 32.13 -12.56 -21.48
N GLN A 91 31.99 -13.55 -20.57
CA GLN A 91 32.46 -14.90 -20.79
C GLN A 91 31.80 -15.56 -22.02
N GLU A 92 30.48 -15.35 -22.22
CA GLU A 92 29.78 -15.85 -23.38
C GLU A 92 30.38 -15.31 -24.68
N ARG A 93 30.71 -14.01 -24.71
CA ARG A 93 31.35 -13.39 -25.87
C ARG A 93 32.69 -14.02 -26.21
N GLU A 94 33.53 -14.31 -25.20
CA GLU A 94 34.84 -14.95 -25.41
C GLU A 94 34.70 -16.43 -25.84
N VAL A 95 33.82 -17.18 -25.16
CA VAL A 95 33.56 -18.60 -25.53
C VAL A 95 32.95 -18.71 -26.92
N LYS A 96 32.12 -17.74 -27.35
CA LYS A 96 31.57 -17.69 -28.70
C LYS A 96 32.65 -17.50 -29.77
N LYS A 97 33.67 -16.67 -29.51
CA LYS A 97 34.83 -16.54 -30.40
C LYS A 97 35.61 -17.85 -30.51
N ASP A 98 35.88 -18.48 -29.36
CA ASP A 98 36.57 -19.78 -29.30
C ASP A 98 35.78 -20.87 -30.07
N LEU A 99 34.47 -20.89 -29.89
CA LEU A 99 33.60 -21.82 -30.62
C LEU A 99 33.70 -21.62 -32.11
N LYS A 100 33.68 -20.36 -32.57
CA LYS A 100 33.81 -20.04 -34.00
C LYS A 100 35.16 -20.50 -34.57
N LEU A 101 36.25 -20.26 -33.86
CA LEU A 101 37.59 -20.74 -34.27
C LEU A 101 37.65 -22.27 -34.36
N ALA A 102 37.07 -22.98 -33.37
CA ALA A 102 37.01 -24.44 -33.39
C ALA A 102 36.11 -24.99 -34.51
N GLU A 103 35.04 -24.29 -34.84
CA GLU A 103 34.14 -24.60 -35.97
C GLU A 103 34.87 -24.44 -37.31
N ASP A 104 35.60 -23.34 -37.51
CA ASP A 104 36.35 -23.08 -38.74
C ASP A 104 37.51 -24.07 -38.87
N GLU A 105 38.20 -24.42 -37.77
CA GLU A 105 39.25 -25.49 -37.72
C GLU A 105 38.65 -26.85 -38.14
N TYR A 106 37.46 -27.21 -37.61
CA TYR A 106 36.82 -28.46 -37.96
C TYR A 106 36.42 -28.50 -39.44
N LYS A 107 35.82 -27.43 -39.98
CA LYS A 107 35.42 -27.34 -41.39
C LYS A 107 36.62 -27.47 -42.32
N THR A 108 37.74 -26.82 -41.99
CA THR A 108 38.98 -26.89 -42.78
C THR A 108 39.50 -28.33 -42.82
N ASN A 109 39.59 -28.98 -41.64
CA ASN A 109 40.09 -30.34 -41.54
C ASN A 109 39.13 -31.36 -42.12
N LEU A 110 37.81 -31.10 -42.13
CA LEU A 110 36.83 -31.95 -42.83
C LEU A 110 37.12 -31.98 -44.35
N ASN A 111 37.45 -30.83 -44.95
CA ASN A 111 37.83 -30.75 -46.35
C ASN A 111 39.16 -31.51 -46.62
N LEU A 112 40.17 -31.33 -45.75
CA LEU A 112 41.44 -32.03 -45.84
C LEU A 112 41.28 -33.57 -45.75
N PHE A 113 40.32 -34.02 -44.95
CA PHE A 113 39.99 -35.44 -44.84
C PHE A 113 39.35 -35.97 -46.16
N PHE A 114 38.44 -35.21 -46.76
CA PHE A 114 37.88 -35.59 -48.08
C PHE A 114 38.95 -35.61 -49.18
N ASP A 115 39.95 -34.75 -49.10
CA ASP A 115 41.11 -34.71 -49.98
C ASP A 115 42.18 -35.80 -49.66
N ASN A 116 41.91 -36.70 -48.66
CA ASN A 116 42.79 -37.76 -48.19
C ASN A 116 44.13 -37.25 -47.61
N VAL A 117 44.17 -36.01 -47.08
CA VAL A 117 45.36 -35.38 -46.52
C VAL A 117 45.55 -35.74 -45.03
N ILE A 118 44.49 -35.96 -44.28
CA ILE A 118 44.52 -36.31 -42.85
C ILE A 118 43.82 -37.64 -42.58
N ALA A 119 44.22 -38.29 -41.47
CA ALA A 119 43.61 -39.54 -41.03
C ALA A 119 42.27 -39.30 -40.28
N LEU A 120 41.38 -40.29 -40.32
CA LEU A 120 40.09 -40.23 -39.56
C LEU A 120 40.28 -39.93 -38.08
N ALA A 121 41.28 -40.52 -37.45
CA ALA A 121 41.58 -40.32 -36.03
C ALA A 121 41.91 -38.84 -35.68
N GLU A 122 42.54 -38.12 -36.60
CA GLU A 122 42.87 -36.70 -36.45
C GLU A 122 41.62 -35.86 -36.62
N LEU A 123 40.76 -36.12 -37.61
CA LEU A 123 39.48 -35.47 -37.77
C LEU A 123 38.60 -35.64 -36.51
N GLN A 124 38.50 -36.88 -35.99
CA GLN A 124 37.71 -37.16 -34.78
C GLN A 124 38.20 -36.36 -33.55
N LYS A 125 39.49 -36.15 -33.41
CA LYS A 125 40.08 -35.33 -32.35
C LYS A 125 39.62 -33.85 -32.47
N ILE A 126 39.63 -33.31 -33.68
CA ILE A 126 39.24 -31.92 -33.97
C ILE A 126 37.72 -31.77 -33.78
N GLU A 127 36.94 -32.74 -34.23
CA GLU A 127 35.48 -32.76 -34.00
C GLU A 127 35.15 -32.79 -32.52
N SER A 128 35.84 -33.62 -31.73
CA SER A 128 35.64 -33.67 -30.28
C SER A 128 35.94 -32.31 -29.60
N LYS A 129 36.98 -31.59 -30.05
CA LYS A 129 37.30 -30.24 -29.60
C LYS A 129 36.20 -29.25 -29.92
N TYR A 130 35.66 -29.28 -31.16
CA TYR A 130 34.55 -28.44 -31.58
C TYR A 130 33.29 -28.72 -30.74
N ILE A 131 32.92 -30.02 -30.57
CA ILE A 131 31.75 -30.41 -29.74
C ILE A 131 31.91 -29.94 -28.31
N SER A 132 33.11 -30.06 -27.69
CA SER A 132 33.40 -29.59 -26.34
C SER A 132 33.22 -28.09 -26.19
N LYS A 133 33.68 -27.28 -27.15
CA LYS A 133 33.48 -25.82 -27.16
C LYS A 133 31.99 -25.45 -27.33
N LYS A 134 31.27 -26.20 -28.17
CA LYS A 134 29.82 -26.03 -28.37
C LYS A 134 29.01 -26.33 -27.10
N LEU A 135 29.38 -27.38 -26.37
CA LEU A 135 28.76 -27.71 -25.08
C LEU A 135 29.03 -26.62 -24.04
N LEU A 136 30.27 -26.13 -23.94
CA LEU A 136 30.61 -25.03 -23.05
C LEU A 136 29.81 -23.76 -23.32
N TYR A 137 29.66 -23.40 -24.61
CA TYR A 137 28.85 -22.25 -25.01
C TYR A 137 27.38 -22.42 -24.61
N LYS A 138 26.77 -23.59 -24.85
CA LYS A 138 25.41 -23.90 -24.43
C LYS A 138 25.23 -23.86 -22.92
N GLN A 139 26.19 -24.39 -22.16
CA GLN A 139 26.19 -24.36 -20.70
C GLN A 139 26.17 -22.90 -20.20
N LEU A 140 26.97 -22.05 -20.82
CA LEU A 140 27.08 -20.65 -20.42
C LEU A 140 25.75 -19.88 -20.73
N GLN A 141 25.13 -20.16 -21.89
CA GLN A 141 23.81 -19.63 -22.21
C GLN A 141 22.76 -20.05 -21.18
N SER A 142 22.78 -21.31 -20.74
CA SER A 142 21.90 -21.80 -19.68
C SER A 142 22.15 -21.08 -18.35
N ASN A 143 23.39 -20.83 -18.00
CA ASN A 143 23.75 -20.09 -16.79
C ASN A 143 23.25 -18.65 -16.83
N ILE A 144 23.36 -17.95 -17.97
CA ILE A 144 22.81 -16.60 -18.17
C ILE A 144 21.29 -16.60 -18.00
N LEU A 145 20.60 -17.58 -18.62
CA LEU A 145 19.16 -17.70 -18.50
C LEU A 145 18.72 -17.92 -17.04
N ASN A 146 19.40 -18.82 -16.34
CA ASN A 146 19.13 -19.08 -14.91
C ASN A 146 19.36 -17.84 -14.07
N ASN A 147 20.44 -17.09 -14.33
CA ASN A 147 20.73 -15.85 -13.62
C ASN A 147 19.67 -14.76 -13.86
N ASN A 148 19.16 -14.63 -15.10
CA ASN A 148 18.08 -13.75 -15.46
C ASN A 148 16.78 -14.13 -14.72
N ASN A 149 16.46 -15.43 -14.64
CA ASN A 149 15.30 -15.91 -13.88
C ASN A 149 15.42 -15.60 -12.39
N ASN A 150 16.62 -15.75 -11.80
CA ASN A 150 16.87 -15.37 -10.43
C ASN A 150 16.67 -13.86 -10.22
N GLN A 151 17.19 -13.03 -11.12
CA GLN A 151 16.99 -11.58 -11.07
C GLN A 151 15.52 -11.21 -11.12
N PHE A 152 14.75 -11.83 -12.02
CA PHE A 152 13.31 -11.62 -12.12
C PHE A 152 12.59 -12.01 -10.82
N SER A 153 12.90 -13.19 -10.26
CA SER A 153 12.33 -13.66 -8.99
C SER A 153 12.63 -12.71 -7.83
N THR A 154 13.88 -12.24 -7.72
CA THR A 154 14.31 -11.30 -6.67
C THR A 154 13.64 -9.92 -6.85
N THR A 155 13.51 -9.44 -8.09
CA THR A 155 12.80 -8.20 -8.40
C THR A 155 11.32 -8.29 -8.03
N LYS A 156 10.68 -9.44 -8.31
CA LYS A 156 9.29 -9.69 -7.92
C LYS A 156 9.08 -9.56 -6.41
N GLN A 157 10.01 -10.08 -5.59
CA GLN A 157 9.91 -9.93 -4.13
C GLN A 157 9.89 -8.47 -3.69
N LEU A 158 10.62 -7.57 -4.39
CA LEU A 158 10.58 -6.13 -4.10
C LEU A 158 9.23 -5.52 -4.46
N VAL A 159 8.64 -5.93 -5.58
CA VAL A 159 7.28 -5.52 -5.99
C VAL A 159 6.26 -5.99 -4.95
N ASP A 160 6.29 -7.26 -4.55
CA ASP A 160 5.36 -7.84 -3.58
C ASP A 160 5.40 -7.08 -2.23
N ILE A 161 6.59 -6.64 -1.79
CA ILE A 161 6.70 -5.81 -0.57
C ILE A 161 6.02 -4.44 -0.75
N ASN A 162 6.19 -3.81 -1.91
CA ASN A 162 5.57 -2.52 -2.18
C ASN A 162 4.05 -2.64 -2.29
N ASP A 163 3.56 -3.69 -2.95
CA ASP A 163 2.13 -3.98 -3.08
C ASP A 163 1.48 -4.19 -1.70
N ASN A 164 2.15 -4.93 -0.81
CA ASN A 164 1.67 -5.10 0.55
C ASN A 164 1.54 -3.76 1.30
N ILE A 165 2.50 -2.84 1.14
CA ILE A 165 2.42 -1.51 1.75
C ILE A 165 1.21 -0.74 1.20
N GLU A 166 0.97 -0.78 -0.11
CA GLU A 166 -0.19 -0.10 -0.71
C GLU A 166 -1.52 -0.72 -0.25
N GLN A 167 -1.58 -2.05 -0.09
CA GLN A 167 -2.76 -2.72 0.48
C GLN A 167 -3.04 -2.28 1.92
N GLU A 168 -2.00 -2.13 2.75
CA GLU A 168 -2.18 -1.63 4.12
C GLU A 168 -2.63 -0.16 4.15
N LYS A 169 -2.17 0.68 3.22
CA LYS A 169 -2.69 2.05 3.07
C LYS A 169 -4.19 2.05 2.73
N LEU A 170 -4.60 1.21 1.79
CA LEU A 170 -6.01 1.10 1.40
C LEU A 170 -6.86 0.59 2.55
N ASN A 171 -6.38 -0.40 3.30
CA ASN A 171 -7.06 -0.90 4.49
C ASN A 171 -7.21 0.19 5.55
N PHE A 172 -6.15 0.94 5.83
CA PHE A 172 -6.20 2.08 6.75
C PHE A 172 -7.24 3.12 6.34
N MET A 173 -7.25 3.55 5.07
CA MET A 173 -8.24 4.51 4.57
C MET A 173 -9.68 3.98 4.69
N LYS A 174 -9.89 2.70 4.44
CA LYS A 174 -11.18 2.04 4.63
C LYS A 174 -11.65 2.10 6.09
N GLN A 175 -10.77 1.73 7.03
CA GLN A 175 -11.11 1.74 8.45
C GLN A 175 -11.34 3.17 8.98
N LEU A 176 -10.58 4.15 8.49
CA LEU A 176 -10.79 5.56 8.78
C LEU A 176 -12.21 6.01 8.35
N ASN A 177 -12.63 5.66 7.14
CA ASN A 177 -13.96 6.02 6.64
C ASN A 177 -15.08 5.32 7.43
N ILE A 178 -14.91 4.05 7.81
CA ILE A 178 -15.87 3.33 8.66
C ILE A 178 -16.02 4.06 10.00
N LEU A 179 -14.92 4.37 10.68
CA LEU A 179 -14.95 5.07 11.96
C LEU A 179 -15.64 6.45 11.86
N LYS A 180 -15.35 7.21 10.80
CA LYS A 180 -16.01 8.51 10.56
C LYS A 180 -17.52 8.38 10.37
N ASN A 181 -17.95 7.37 9.61
CA ASN A 181 -19.37 7.09 9.42
C ASN A 181 -20.05 6.68 10.73
N ASP A 182 -19.39 5.86 11.54
CA ASP A 182 -19.92 5.43 12.84
C ASP A 182 -20.05 6.60 13.80
N ILE A 183 -19.06 7.52 13.82
CA ILE A 183 -19.13 8.77 14.57
C ILE A 183 -20.30 9.63 14.10
N SER A 184 -20.48 9.78 12.79
CA SER A 184 -21.57 10.55 12.22
C SER A 184 -22.94 9.95 12.60
N ASN A 185 -23.10 8.64 12.46
CA ASN A 185 -24.31 7.91 12.85
C ASN A 185 -24.59 8.05 14.36
N TRP A 186 -23.57 7.93 15.19
CA TRP A 186 -23.68 8.12 16.63
C TRP A 186 -24.15 9.54 16.97
N LYS A 187 -23.58 10.57 16.32
CA LYS A 187 -24.02 11.96 16.50
C LYS A 187 -25.48 12.13 16.12
N HIS A 188 -25.92 11.62 14.99
CA HIS A 188 -27.33 11.68 14.57
C HIS A 188 -28.29 10.98 15.52
N GLN A 189 -27.82 9.93 16.20
CA GLN A 189 -28.65 9.15 17.11
C GLN A 189 -28.71 9.74 18.53
N PHE A 190 -27.61 10.32 19.03
CA PHE A 190 -27.45 10.69 20.44
C PHE A 190 -27.31 12.19 20.67
N ILE A 191 -27.06 13.00 19.64
CA ILE A 191 -26.90 14.45 19.75
C ILE A 191 -28.00 15.15 18.94
N LEU A 192 -28.76 16.01 19.62
CA LEU A 192 -29.70 16.89 18.95
C LEU A 192 -28.97 18.16 18.51
N SER A 193 -28.93 18.42 17.21
CA SER A 193 -28.36 19.65 16.64
C SER A 193 -29.46 20.50 16.00
N ALA A 194 -29.39 21.81 16.23
CA ALA A 194 -30.28 22.78 15.56
C ALA A 194 -29.90 22.86 14.07
N SER A 195 -30.92 22.92 13.19
CA SER A 195 -30.73 23.15 11.75
C SER A 195 -30.29 24.58 11.43
N ASP A 196 -30.68 25.54 12.29
CA ASP A 196 -30.43 26.97 12.10
C ASP A 196 -29.84 27.61 13.36
N ASN A 197 -29.14 28.73 13.17
CA ASN A 197 -28.60 29.52 14.28
C ASN A 197 -29.76 30.29 14.94
N GLY A 198 -29.84 30.25 16.28
CA GLY A 198 -30.90 30.93 17.01
C GLY A 198 -30.80 30.73 18.51
N LYS A 199 -31.82 31.26 19.21
CA LYS A 199 -31.96 31.08 20.67
C LYS A 199 -32.77 29.81 20.94
N ILE A 200 -32.24 28.95 21.85
CA ILE A 200 -32.95 27.75 22.29
C ILE A 200 -33.97 28.14 23.37
N SER A 201 -35.24 27.64 23.18
CA SER A 201 -36.28 27.66 24.17
C SER A 201 -36.74 26.24 24.45
N PHE A 202 -36.86 25.85 25.69
CA PHE A 202 -37.36 24.53 26.05
C PHE A 202 -38.87 24.45 25.88
N ALA A 203 -39.36 23.36 25.31
CA ALA A 203 -40.79 23.12 25.14
C ALA A 203 -41.54 22.82 26.47
N GLY A 204 -40.78 22.47 27.52
CA GLY A 204 -41.29 22.18 28.86
C GLY A 204 -40.11 22.05 29.86
N SER A 205 -40.39 21.64 31.09
CA SER A 205 -39.36 21.27 32.06
C SER A 205 -38.75 19.95 31.63
N ILE A 206 -37.45 19.97 31.35
CA ILE A 206 -36.66 18.80 31.00
C ILE A 206 -35.62 18.56 32.08
N GLU A 207 -35.61 17.36 32.65
CA GLU A 207 -34.66 16.94 33.66
C GLU A 207 -33.62 15.98 33.11
N GLU A 208 -32.44 15.99 33.70
CA GLU A 208 -31.39 15.03 33.33
C GLU A 208 -31.85 13.59 33.59
N TYR A 209 -31.53 12.67 32.63
CA TYR A 209 -32.00 11.28 32.62
C TYR A 209 -33.51 11.07 32.42
N GLN A 210 -34.28 12.09 32.05
CA GLN A 210 -35.69 11.96 31.73
C GLN A 210 -35.89 11.12 30.47
N ALA A 211 -36.82 10.15 30.53
CA ALA A 211 -37.27 9.43 29.35
C ALA A 211 -38.09 10.34 28.44
N VAL A 212 -37.74 10.38 27.15
CA VAL A 212 -38.49 11.17 26.14
C VAL A 212 -39.19 10.23 25.15
N ALA A 213 -40.37 10.60 24.75
CA ALA A 213 -41.14 9.83 23.76
C ALA A 213 -40.71 10.19 22.34
N LYS A 214 -40.85 9.24 21.42
CA LYS A 214 -40.59 9.48 19.99
C LYS A 214 -41.52 10.55 19.44
N GLY A 215 -40.94 11.63 18.87
CA GLY A 215 -41.72 12.76 18.32
C GLY A 215 -42.14 13.81 19.35
N GLN A 216 -41.64 13.72 20.59
CA GLN A 216 -41.86 14.75 21.60
C GLN A 216 -40.99 15.97 21.31
N ASP A 217 -41.60 17.15 21.29
CA ASP A 217 -40.88 18.43 21.18
C ASP A 217 -40.14 18.70 22.46
N LEU A 218 -38.79 18.84 22.34
CA LEU A 218 -37.89 19.09 23.49
C LEU A 218 -37.47 20.56 23.57
N PHE A 219 -37.15 21.16 22.45
CA PHE A 219 -36.82 22.58 22.35
C PHE A 219 -37.22 23.16 21.01
N TYR A 220 -37.38 24.47 21.01
CA TYR A 220 -37.61 25.30 19.83
C TYR A 220 -36.33 26.15 19.62
N VAL A 221 -35.93 26.28 18.36
CA VAL A 221 -34.89 27.22 17.96
C VAL A 221 -35.53 28.44 17.36
N MET A 222 -35.38 29.58 17.99
CA MET A 222 -35.87 30.87 17.51
C MET A 222 -34.77 31.58 16.74
N PRO A 223 -34.91 31.82 15.42
CA PRO A 223 -33.95 32.58 14.65
C PRO A 223 -33.76 33.99 15.21
N GLU A 224 -32.53 34.54 15.11
CA GLU A 224 -32.28 35.91 15.60
C GLU A 224 -33.04 37.01 14.84
N ASN A 225 -33.38 36.75 13.57
CA ASN A 225 -34.13 37.67 12.71
C ASN A 225 -35.56 37.18 12.52
N ILE A 226 -36.44 37.45 13.47
CA ILE A 226 -37.88 37.16 13.36
C ILE A 226 -38.58 38.40 12.84
N TYR A 227 -39.18 38.32 11.65
CA TYR A 227 -40.13 39.29 11.19
C TYR A 227 -41.54 38.90 11.74
N TYR A 228 -42.06 39.74 12.62
CA TYR A 228 -43.44 39.58 13.11
C TYR A 228 -44.38 40.17 12.09
N LEU A 229 -45.29 39.37 11.54
CA LEU A 229 -46.42 39.83 10.74
C LEU A 229 -47.65 39.87 11.66
N GLY A 230 -48.21 41.06 11.85
CA GLY A 230 -49.46 41.25 12.56
C GLY A 230 -50.63 41.41 11.55
N GLU A 231 -51.63 40.55 11.62
CA GLU A 231 -52.90 40.75 10.92
C GLU A 231 -53.87 41.57 11.80
N VAL A 232 -54.36 42.67 11.25
CA VAL A 232 -55.35 43.52 11.92
C VAL A 232 -56.69 43.40 11.15
N TYR A 233 -57.66 42.86 11.81
CA TYR A 233 -59.05 42.86 11.27
C TYR A 233 -59.72 44.15 11.68
N LEU A 234 -60.10 44.95 10.70
CA LEU A 234 -60.89 46.17 10.89
C LEU A 234 -62.34 45.89 10.48
N ASP A 235 -63.23 46.01 11.41
CA ASP A 235 -64.67 46.01 11.11
C ASP A 235 -65.03 47.28 10.33
N GLN A 236 -65.59 47.12 9.16
CA GLN A 236 -66.15 48.24 8.41
C GLN A 236 -67.53 48.52 8.96
N TYR A 237 -67.71 49.72 9.50
CA TYR A 237 -69.02 50.28 9.77
C TYR A 237 -69.61 50.92 8.52
#